data_74de34774bf09f12919c062f4ed680d0
#
_entry.id   74de34774bf09f12919c062f4ed680d0
#
_cell.length_a   1.000
_cell.length_b   1.000
_cell.length_c   1.000
_cell.angle_alpha   90.00
_cell.angle_beta   90.00
_cell.angle_gamma   90.00
#
_symmetry.space_group_name_H-M   'P 1'
#
loop_
_entity.id
_entity.type
_entity.pdbx_description
1 polymer ?
#
loop_
_entity_poly.entity_id
_entity_poly.type
_entity_poly.pdbx_seq_one_letter_code
_entity_poly.pdbx_strand_id
1 'polypeptide(L)'
;MHIAATSLWILPVIRAGIGVRLIFALASAILHVFLSWQFNFEWCNTSPNAIDGGPLGFLTWSIPAIIGTVACDWVTMPDRQTPWLRMIVVSTVLMVVGWGFSCGTRFYDVPAERVEELKEVVLAENPVLPAGDQLKYRGLVEAPFVQPPPKAERKWNYWMMSQRAGTLSYLTFSAGFSLLVYVFFHFVCDKLRWEFGLFRLFGTNALISYILHSMVMGAIKPFVPRDAPVWYVAGSLLLFFSIMWLFVRYLERNKVFLRL
;
A
#
# COMPACT_ATOMS: atom_id res chain seq x y z
N MET A 1 8.53 -12.44 -0.67
CA MET A 1 9.68 -12.15 0.21
C MET A 1 9.41 -11.01 1.20
N HIS A 2 8.82 -9.87 0.80
CA HIS A 2 8.60 -8.72 1.69
C HIS A 2 7.78 -9.03 2.95
N ILE A 3 6.68 -9.77 2.83
CA ILE A 3 5.84 -10.14 3.99
C ILE A 3 6.66 -10.90 5.03
N ALA A 4 7.44 -11.89 4.61
CA ALA A 4 8.28 -12.68 5.53
C ALA A 4 9.36 -11.81 6.20
N ALA A 5 10.06 -10.96 5.43
CA ALA A 5 11.06 -10.03 5.97
C ALA A 5 10.44 -9.05 6.97
N THR A 6 9.28 -8.47 6.64
CA THR A 6 8.53 -7.58 7.54
C THR A 6 8.10 -8.29 8.81
N SER A 7 7.59 -9.52 8.71
CA SER A 7 7.18 -10.31 9.87
C SER A 7 8.36 -10.62 10.81
N LEU A 8 9.51 -10.98 10.24
CA LEU A 8 10.73 -11.20 11.03
C LEU A 8 11.23 -9.90 11.68
N TRP A 9 11.12 -8.78 10.98
CA TRP A 9 11.56 -7.47 11.47
C TRP A 9 10.75 -6.99 12.67
N ILE A 10 9.43 -7.19 12.66
CA ILE A 10 8.55 -6.77 13.76
C ILE A 10 8.48 -7.79 14.91
N LEU A 11 8.99 -9.00 14.72
CA LEU A 11 8.91 -10.08 15.69
C LEU A 11 9.40 -9.71 17.10
N PRO A 12 10.52 -8.96 17.27
CA PRO A 12 11.01 -8.57 18.59
C PRO A 12 10.02 -7.71 19.39
N VAL A 13 9.16 -6.96 18.71
CA VAL A 13 8.24 -6.00 19.35
C VAL A 13 6.78 -6.41 19.31
N ILE A 14 6.42 -7.51 18.65
CA ILE A 14 5.02 -7.91 18.43
C ILE A 14 4.25 -8.12 19.74
N ARG A 15 4.92 -8.57 20.81
CA ARG A 15 4.35 -8.77 22.15
C ARG A 15 4.50 -7.55 23.07
N ALA A 16 5.18 -6.51 22.61
CA ALA A 16 5.39 -5.29 23.39
C ALA A 16 4.11 -4.44 23.45
N GLY A 17 4.06 -3.51 24.40
CA GLY A 17 2.97 -2.54 24.48
C GLY A 17 2.86 -1.69 23.21
N ILE A 18 1.66 -1.15 22.97
CA ILE A 18 1.34 -0.36 21.76
C ILE A 18 2.37 0.77 21.53
N GLY A 19 2.76 1.49 22.61
CA GLY A 19 3.73 2.58 22.49
C GLY A 19 5.08 2.12 21.94
N VAL A 20 5.60 0.98 22.42
CA VAL A 20 6.88 0.41 21.93
C VAL A 20 6.79 0.02 20.46
N ARG A 21 5.68 -0.60 20.07
CA ARG A 21 5.44 -0.96 18.66
C ARG A 21 5.38 0.27 17.75
N LEU A 22 4.72 1.34 18.19
CA LEU A 22 4.63 2.59 17.42
C LEU A 22 5.99 3.29 17.32
N ILE A 23 6.77 3.32 18.40
CA ILE A 23 8.14 3.85 18.39
C ILE A 23 9.02 3.03 17.43
N PHE A 24 8.89 1.72 17.44
CA PHE A 24 9.63 0.85 16.53
C PHE A 24 9.25 1.11 15.06
N ALA A 25 7.96 1.29 14.76
CA ALA A 25 7.50 1.65 13.41
C ALA A 25 8.07 3.00 12.98
N LEU A 26 8.08 4.00 13.87
CA LEU A 26 8.65 5.31 13.61
C LEU A 26 10.17 5.23 13.38
N ALA A 27 10.90 4.48 14.20
CA ALA A 27 12.33 4.27 14.03
C ALA A 27 12.65 3.58 12.70
N SER A 28 11.87 2.55 12.33
CA SER A 28 11.99 1.88 11.03
C SER A 28 11.71 2.83 9.86
N ALA A 29 10.70 3.70 9.99
CA ALA A 29 10.38 4.71 8.99
C ALA A 29 11.53 5.72 8.80
N ILE A 30 12.08 6.24 9.90
CA ILE A 30 13.22 7.17 9.88
C ILE A 30 14.45 6.51 9.24
N LEU A 31 14.72 5.25 9.62
CA LEU A 31 15.82 4.48 9.02
C LEU A 31 15.63 4.31 7.51
N HIS A 32 14.42 4.01 7.05
CA HIS A 32 14.14 3.89 5.62
C HIS A 32 14.32 5.22 4.89
N VAL A 33 13.87 6.34 5.45
CA VAL A 33 14.09 7.68 4.86
C VAL A 33 15.59 7.96 4.74
N PHE A 34 16.35 7.70 5.80
CA PHE A 34 17.80 7.89 5.81
C PHE A 34 18.51 7.03 4.75
N LEU A 35 18.19 5.74 4.68
CA LEU A 35 18.79 4.84 3.70
C LEU A 35 18.32 5.16 2.26
N SER A 36 17.09 5.67 2.10
CA SER A 36 16.58 6.15 0.81
C SER A 36 17.30 7.41 0.35
N TRP A 37 17.69 8.27 1.27
CA TRP A 37 18.55 9.43 0.97
C TRP A 37 19.95 9.01 0.51
N GLN A 38 20.51 7.95 1.12
CA GLN A 38 21.85 7.49 0.78
C GLN A 38 21.92 6.75 -0.57
N PHE A 39 21.01 5.81 -0.83
CA PHE A 39 21.07 4.97 -2.02
C PHE A 39 19.76 4.28 -2.42
N ASN A 40 18.89 3.92 -1.46
CA ASN A 40 17.82 2.96 -1.75
C ASN A 40 16.77 3.51 -2.71
N PHE A 41 16.47 4.83 -2.65
CA PHE A 41 15.48 5.42 -3.54
C PHE A 41 15.96 5.42 -5.00
N GLU A 42 17.22 5.78 -5.24
CA GLU A 42 17.83 5.71 -6.56
C GLU A 42 17.87 4.26 -7.06
N TRP A 43 18.33 3.35 -6.22
CA TRP A 43 18.39 1.92 -6.54
C TRP A 43 17.01 1.35 -6.93
N CYS A 44 15.93 1.71 -6.24
CA CYS A 44 14.57 1.27 -6.55
C CYS A 44 14.05 1.80 -7.89
N ASN A 45 14.52 2.98 -8.33
CA ASN A 45 13.98 3.67 -9.50
C ASN A 45 14.90 3.56 -10.73
N THR A 46 16.13 3.07 -10.58
CA THR A 46 17.06 2.76 -11.67
C THR A 46 17.04 1.27 -12.00
N SER A 47 17.84 0.82 -12.97
CA SER A 47 17.95 -0.61 -13.34
C SER A 47 18.95 -1.33 -12.42
N PRO A 48 18.62 -2.55 -11.93
CA PRO A 48 17.38 -3.28 -12.11
C PRO A 48 16.26 -2.71 -11.23
N ASN A 49 15.10 -2.48 -11.83
CA ASN A 49 13.95 -1.93 -11.10
C ASN A 49 13.52 -2.84 -9.95
N ALA A 50 13.29 -2.24 -8.79
CA ALA A 50 12.69 -2.91 -7.64
C ALA A 50 11.21 -2.61 -7.50
N ILE A 51 10.51 -3.45 -6.74
CA ILE A 51 9.13 -3.25 -6.29
C ILE A 51 9.09 -3.26 -4.76
N ASP A 52 8.04 -2.69 -4.18
CA ASP A 52 7.77 -2.73 -2.74
C ASP A 52 8.90 -2.19 -1.84
N GLY A 53 9.65 -1.18 -2.33
CA GLY A 53 10.76 -0.57 -1.60
C GLY A 53 12.09 -1.30 -1.72
N GLY A 54 12.21 -2.28 -2.63
CA GLY A 54 13.42 -3.04 -2.83
C GLY A 54 13.83 -3.85 -1.60
N PRO A 55 15.12 -4.11 -1.38
CA PRO A 55 15.59 -4.94 -0.26
C PRO A 55 15.29 -4.33 1.11
N LEU A 56 15.08 -3.02 1.19
CA LEU A 56 14.81 -2.29 2.43
C LEU A 56 13.32 -1.94 2.63
N GLY A 57 12.46 -2.37 1.72
CA GLY A 57 11.02 -2.11 1.80
C GLY A 57 10.38 -2.60 3.10
N PHE A 58 10.88 -3.69 3.71
CA PHE A 58 10.37 -4.20 4.98
C PHE A 58 10.37 -3.16 6.10
N LEU A 59 11.23 -2.16 6.03
CA LEU A 59 11.31 -1.08 7.02
C LEU A 59 10.03 -0.22 7.02
N THR A 60 9.52 0.17 5.85
CA THR A 60 8.27 0.93 5.75
C THR A 60 7.04 0.04 5.76
N TRP A 61 7.10 -1.18 5.22
CA TRP A 61 6.02 -2.16 5.34
C TRP A 61 5.76 -2.60 6.79
N SER A 62 6.70 -2.36 7.71
CA SER A 62 6.47 -2.53 9.15
C SER A 62 5.36 -1.62 9.69
N ILE A 63 5.09 -0.46 9.08
CA ILE A 63 4.03 0.48 9.49
C ILE A 63 2.65 -0.19 9.40
N PRO A 64 2.15 -0.61 8.22
CA PRO A 64 0.87 -1.27 8.13
C PRO A 64 0.83 -2.59 8.92
N ALA A 65 1.95 -3.32 8.99
CA ALA A 65 2.02 -4.56 9.78
C ALA A 65 1.81 -4.29 11.28
N ILE A 66 2.49 -3.29 11.86
CA ILE A 66 2.32 -2.91 13.27
C ILE A 66 0.92 -2.36 13.53
N ILE A 67 0.38 -1.51 12.67
CA ILE A 67 -1.01 -1.02 12.79
C ILE A 67 -2.00 -2.19 12.76
N GLY A 68 -1.77 -3.20 11.93
CA GLY A 68 -2.56 -4.43 11.91
C GLY A 68 -2.51 -5.20 13.24
N THR A 69 -1.32 -5.33 13.87
CA THR A 69 -1.21 -5.96 15.19
C THR A 69 -1.93 -5.18 16.29
N VAL A 70 -1.89 -3.85 16.24
CA VAL A 70 -2.62 -2.98 17.18
C VAL A 70 -4.14 -3.09 16.99
N ALA A 71 -4.59 -3.14 15.74
CA ALA A 71 -6.01 -3.36 15.43
C ALA A 71 -6.49 -4.73 15.92
N CYS A 72 -5.67 -5.76 15.75
CA CYS A 72 -5.94 -7.09 16.28
C CYS A 72 -6.14 -7.08 17.80
N ASP A 73 -5.22 -6.44 18.54
CA ASP A 73 -5.36 -6.31 19.99
C ASP A 73 -6.67 -5.61 20.39
N TRP A 74 -7.07 -4.56 19.66
CA TRP A 74 -8.30 -3.82 19.96
C TRP A 74 -9.58 -4.63 19.75
N VAL A 75 -9.55 -5.59 18.84
CA VAL A 75 -10.73 -6.40 18.49
C VAL A 75 -10.78 -7.70 19.30
N THR A 76 -9.62 -8.27 19.63
CA THR A 76 -9.55 -9.58 20.31
C THR A 76 -9.57 -9.52 21.84
N MET A 77 -9.51 -8.30 22.44
CA MET A 77 -9.61 -8.17 23.90
C MET A 77 -11.01 -8.59 24.41
N PRO A 78 -11.11 -9.67 25.22
CA PRO A 78 -12.40 -10.28 25.54
C PRO A 78 -13.33 -9.40 26.37
N ASP A 79 -12.81 -8.46 27.16
CA ASP A 79 -13.57 -7.67 28.14
C ASP A 79 -13.85 -6.23 27.68
N ARG A 80 -13.55 -5.85 26.46
CA ARG A 80 -13.73 -4.51 25.95
C ARG A 80 -14.54 -4.49 24.67
N GLN A 81 -15.49 -3.55 24.60
CA GLN A 81 -16.13 -3.25 23.33
C GLN A 81 -15.10 -2.74 22.33
N THR A 82 -15.21 -3.19 21.08
CA THR A 82 -14.34 -2.74 19.99
C THR A 82 -14.36 -1.22 19.90
N PRO A 83 -13.20 -0.54 19.99
CA PRO A 83 -13.14 0.92 20.05
C PRO A 83 -13.24 1.54 18.65
N TRP A 84 -14.41 1.42 18.01
CA TRP A 84 -14.68 1.88 16.65
C TRP A 84 -14.21 3.30 16.36
N LEU A 85 -14.63 4.24 17.24
CA LEU A 85 -14.28 5.64 17.06
C LEU A 85 -12.75 5.84 17.08
N ARG A 86 -12.06 5.16 17.99
CA ARG A 86 -10.60 5.23 18.06
C ARG A 86 -9.94 4.69 16.80
N MET A 87 -10.45 3.59 16.25
CA MET A 87 -9.92 2.99 15.01
C MET A 87 -10.15 3.94 13.83
N ILE A 88 -11.34 4.55 13.72
CA ILE A 88 -11.65 5.53 12.67
C ILE A 88 -10.74 6.75 12.80
N VAL A 89 -10.58 7.29 14.00
CA VAL A 89 -9.69 8.44 14.24
C VAL A 89 -8.25 8.12 13.85
N VAL A 90 -7.72 6.97 14.29
CA VAL A 90 -6.35 6.57 13.95
C VAL A 90 -6.19 6.36 12.44
N SER A 91 -7.16 5.72 11.77
CA SER A 91 -7.10 5.55 10.32
C SER A 91 -7.09 6.89 9.58
N THR A 92 -7.97 7.82 9.99
CA THR A 92 -8.03 9.16 9.39
C THR A 92 -6.74 9.94 9.63
N VAL A 93 -6.19 9.90 10.85
CA VAL A 93 -4.91 10.56 11.17
C VAL A 93 -3.78 10.00 10.32
N LEU A 94 -3.67 8.67 10.17
CA LEU A 94 -2.65 8.05 9.32
C LEU A 94 -2.80 8.46 7.84
N MET A 95 -4.03 8.52 7.33
CA MET A 95 -4.29 8.98 5.96
C MET A 95 -3.90 10.44 5.77
N VAL A 96 -4.26 11.32 6.71
CA VAL A 96 -3.90 12.75 6.68
C VAL A 96 -2.39 12.95 6.79
N VAL A 97 -1.71 12.20 7.66
CA VAL A 97 -0.25 12.25 7.81
C VAL A 97 0.45 11.75 6.54
N GLY A 98 0.00 10.61 5.99
CA GLY A 98 0.55 10.08 4.74
C GLY A 98 0.35 11.03 3.56
N TRP A 99 -0.83 11.64 3.47
CA TRP A 99 -1.08 12.72 2.50
C TRP A 99 -0.18 13.94 2.76
N GLY A 100 -0.04 14.39 4.01
CA GLY A 100 0.82 15.49 4.38
C GLY A 100 2.28 15.27 3.94
N PHE A 101 2.82 14.05 4.14
CA PHE A 101 4.13 13.69 3.60
C PHE A 101 4.16 13.78 2.07
N SER A 102 3.10 13.37 1.38
CA SER A 102 3.06 13.44 -0.08
C SER A 102 3.07 14.87 -0.63
N CYS A 103 2.63 15.85 0.16
CA CYS A 103 2.70 17.26 -0.23
C CYS A 103 4.15 17.73 -0.44
N GLY A 104 5.14 17.08 0.20
CA GLY A 104 6.56 17.34 -0.02
C GLY A 104 7.02 17.15 -1.47
N THR A 105 6.26 16.40 -2.28
CA THR A 105 6.56 16.23 -3.71
C THR A 105 6.53 17.56 -4.49
N ARG A 106 5.79 18.58 -4.00
CA ARG A 106 5.69 19.90 -4.66
C ARG A 106 6.99 20.69 -4.65
N PHE A 107 7.92 20.38 -3.77
CA PHE A 107 9.26 20.96 -3.81
C PHE A 107 10.05 20.57 -5.08
N TYR A 108 9.56 19.58 -5.81
CA TYR A 108 10.22 19.03 -6.99
C TYR A 108 9.51 19.38 -8.29
N ASP A 109 8.52 20.31 -8.22
CA ASP A 109 7.86 20.85 -9.40
C ASP A 109 8.87 21.66 -10.23
N VAL A 110 8.88 21.42 -11.54
CA VAL A 110 9.76 22.10 -12.48
C VAL A 110 9.13 23.45 -12.88
N PRO A 111 9.86 24.56 -12.85
CA PRO A 111 9.37 25.83 -13.36
C PRO A 111 8.94 25.72 -14.83
N ALA A 112 7.84 26.38 -15.20
CA ALA A 112 7.28 26.29 -16.56
C ALA A 112 8.30 26.62 -17.67
N GLU A 113 9.25 27.50 -17.37
CA GLU A 113 10.32 27.92 -18.27
C GLU A 113 11.31 26.80 -18.63
N ARG A 114 11.43 25.78 -17.75
CA ARG A 114 12.35 24.64 -17.92
C ARG A 114 11.65 23.36 -18.36
N VAL A 115 10.32 23.34 -18.43
CA VAL A 115 9.56 22.14 -18.82
C VAL A 115 9.87 21.75 -20.26
N GLU A 116 10.10 22.70 -21.15
CA GLU A 116 10.45 22.44 -22.55
C GLU A 116 11.84 21.80 -22.74
N GLU A 117 12.74 22.00 -21.78
CA GLU A 117 14.07 21.37 -21.79
C GLU A 117 14.03 19.90 -21.34
N LEU A 118 13.02 19.52 -20.56
CA LEU A 118 12.89 18.18 -20.00
C LEU A 118 11.98 17.30 -20.86
N LYS A 119 12.57 16.62 -21.85
CA LYS A 119 11.84 15.68 -22.72
C LYS A 119 11.37 14.40 -22.00
N GLU A 120 12.00 14.04 -20.89
CA GLU A 120 11.71 12.79 -20.12
C GLU A 120 11.69 13.08 -18.62
N VAL A 121 11.09 12.12 -17.88
CA VAL A 121 11.03 12.15 -16.42
C VAL A 121 12.43 11.95 -15.85
N VAL A 122 12.92 12.95 -15.17
CA VAL A 122 14.24 12.94 -14.54
C VAL A 122 14.10 12.66 -13.04
N LEU A 123 14.97 11.83 -12.52
CA LEU A 123 15.16 11.66 -11.08
C LEU A 123 15.74 12.96 -10.50
N ALA A 124 15.25 13.40 -9.34
CA ALA A 124 15.81 14.55 -8.67
C ALA A 124 17.24 14.22 -8.18
N GLU A 125 18.16 15.16 -8.29
CA GLU A 125 19.55 15.00 -7.79
C GLU A 125 19.59 14.67 -6.29
N ASN A 126 18.71 15.32 -5.53
CA ASN A 126 18.50 15.06 -4.10
C ASN A 126 17.01 14.68 -3.89
N PRO A 127 16.63 13.42 -4.09
CA PRO A 127 15.22 13.03 -4.15
C PRO A 127 14.52 13.05 -2.79
N VAL A 128 15.27 13.04 -1.68
CA VAL A 128 14.71 13.01 -0.32
C VAL A 128 14.77 14.37 0.35
N LEU A 129 15.88 15.09 0.22
CA LEU A 129 16.06 16.44 0.77
C LEU A 129 16.08 17.45 -0.39
N PRO A 130 15.03 18.29 -0.51
CA PRO A 130 15.00 19.31 -1.54
C PRO A 130 16.12 20.33 -1.34
N ALA A 131 16.73 20.79 -2.42
CA ALA A 131 17.72 21.86 -2.38
C ALA A 131 17.08 23.18 -1.91
N GLY A 132 17.84 24.03 -1.24
CA GLY A 132 17.31 25.24 -0.59
C GLY A 132 16.67 26.27 -1.54
N ASP A 133 17.04 26.28 -2.81
CA ASP A 133 16.43 27.09 -3.86
C ASP A 133 15.03 26.59 -4.26
N GLN A 134 14.77 25.31 -4.14
CA GLN A 134 13.48 24.68 -4.43
C GLN A 134 12.41 25.02 -3.39
N LEU A 135 12.79 25.37 -2.17
CA LEU A 135 11.88 25.79 -1.10
C LEU A 135 11.15 27.11 -1.38
N LYS A 136 11.59 27.88 -2.36
CA LYS A 136 11.01 29.19 -2.71
C LYS A 136 9.80 29.11 -3.64
N TYR A 137 9.53 27.96 -4.23
CA TYR A 137 8.52 27.81 -5.28
C TYR A 137 7.29 27.07 -4.80
N ARG A 138 6.17 27.79 -4.71
CA ARG A 138 4.77 27.36 -4.67
C ARG A 138 4.24 26.85 -3.32
N GLY A 139 2.90 26.99 -3.17
CA GLY A 139 2.19 26.52 -1.99
C GLY A 139 2.42 25.04 -1.73
N LEU A 140 2.71 24.71 -0.48
CA LEU A 140 3.08 23.38 0.01
C LEU A 140 1.95 22.36 -0.06
N VAL A 141 0.71 22.80 -0.23
CA VAL A 141 -0.46 21.93 -0.12
C VAL A 141 -0.87 21.45 -1.50
N GLU A 142 -0.87 20.14 -1.70
CA GLU A 142 -1.45 19.49 -2.86
C GLU A 142 -2.82 18.93 -2.46
N ALA A 143 -3.85 19.17 -3.27
CA ALA A 143 -5.16 18.61 -2.97
C ALA A 143 -5.13 17.09 -3.06
N PRO A 144 -5.78 16.36 -2.13
CA PRO A 144 -5.85 14.91 -2.19
C PRO A 144 -6.64 14.48 -3.44
N PHE A 145 -6.19 13.40 -4.05
CA PHE A 145 -6.82 12.78 -5.23
C PHE A 145 -6.80 13.62 -6.51
N VAL A 146 -6.08 14.72 -6.56
CA VAL A 146 -5.81 15.44 -7.82
C VAL A 146 -4.74 14.67 -8.59
N GLN A 147 -5.00 14.48 -9.88
CA GLN A 147 -4.02 13.85 -10.75
C GLN A 147 -2.72 14.67 -10.71
N PRO A 148 -1.58 14.05 -10.48
CA PRO A 148 -0.31 14.75 -10.50
C PRO A 148 -0.09 15.40 -11.87
N PRO A 149 0.60 16.55 -11.93
CA PRO A 149 0.91 17.20 -13.19
C PRO A 149 1.65 16.24 -14.14
N PRO A 150 1.64 16.52 -15.45
CA PRO A 150 2.36 15.73 -16.42
C PRO A 150 3.81 15.48 -15.97
N LYS A 151 4.32 14.31 -16.27
CA LYS A 151 5.62 13.84 -15.76
C LYS A 151 6.79 14.82 -15.96
N ALA A 152 6.76 15.59 -17.06
CA ALA A 152 7.77 16.60 -17.35
C ALA A 152 7.75 17.80 -16.38
N GLU A 153 6.63 18.06 -15.72
CA GLU A 153 6.47 19.19 -14.80
C GLU A 153 6.93 18.87 -13.37
N ARG A 154 7.31 17.64 -13.08
CA ARG A 154 7.76 17.23 -11.76
C ARG A 154 8.86 16.17 -11.84
N LYS A 155 9.97 16.40 -11.12
CA LYS A 155 11.03 15.40 -10.97
C LYS A 155 10.60 14.27 -10.01
N TRP A 156 11.06 13.05 -10.25
CA TRP A 156 10.83 11.94 -9.36
C TRP A 156 11.54 12.15 -8.02
N ASN A 157 10.78 11.98 -6.94
CA ASN A 157 11.25 12.22 -5.59
C ASN A 157 10.62 11.22 -4.59
N TYR A 158 11.19 11.15 -3.40
CA TYR A 158 10.79 10.21 -2.35
C TYR A 158 9.39 10.50 -1.77
N TRP A 159 8.94 11.76 -1.81
CA TRP A 159 7.67 12.17 -1.18
C TRP A 159 6.45 11.79 -2.02
N MET A 160 6.62 11.48 -3.28
CA MET A 160 5.54 10.92 -4.10
C MET A 160 5.01 9.62 -3.48
N MET A 161 3.70 9.41 -3.48
CA MET A 161 3.12 8.14 -3.06
C MET A 161 3.49 7.05 -4.06
N SER A 162 4.50 6.25 -3.74
CA SER A 162 5.02 5.20 -4.61
C SER A 162 5.09 3.86 -3.88
N GLN A 163 4.30 2.89 -4.35
CA GLN A 163 4.44 1.50 -3.92
C GLN A 163 5.82 0.95 -4.32
N ARG A 164 6.27 1.25 -5.55
CA ARG A 164 7.55 0.76 -6.07
C ARG A 164 8.71 1.08 -5.13
N ALA A 165 8.80 2.32 -4.69
CA ALA A 165 9.86 2.77 -3.80
C ALA A 165 9.55 2.53 -2.31
N GLY A 166 8.36 2.01 -1.97
CA GLY A 166 7.96 1.78 -0.59
C GLY A 166 7.97 3.04 0.26
N THR A 167 7.54 4.17 -0.31
CA THR A 167 7.70 5.48 0.32
C THR A 167 6.88 5.62 1.60
N LEU A 168 7.38 6.42 2.53
CA LEU A 168 6.73 6.68 3.82
C LEU A 168 5.31 7.24 3.65
N SER A 169 5.11 8.16 2.69
CA SER A 169 3.80 8.73 2.35
C SER A 169 2.81 7.63 1.94
N TYR A 170 3.22 6.72 1.07
CA TYR A 170 2.39 5.63 0.57
C TYR A 170 2.03 4.64 1.69
N LEU A 171 3.03 4.15 2.45
CA LEU A 171 2.79 3.11 3.46
C LEU A 171 1.99 3.63 4.66
N THR A 172 2.20 4.92 5.04
CA THR A 172 1.41 5.54 6.11
C THR A 172 -0.04 5.75 5.68
N PHE A 173 -0.28 6.26 4.47
CA PHE A 173 -1.62 6.41 3.92
C PHE A 173 -2.31 5.05 3.79
N SER A 174 -1.62 4.05 3.22
CA SER A 174 -2.15 2.71 3.02
C SER A 174 -2.49 2.01 4.34
N ALA A 175 -1.69 2.21 5.39
CA ALA A 175 -1.98 1.69 6.72
C ALA A 175 -3.29 2.26 7.28
N GLY A 176 -3.51 3.56 7.14
CA GLY A 176 -4.75 4.22 7.54
C GLY A 176 -5.93 3.74 6.71
N PHE A 177 -5.79 3.69 5.39
CA PHE A 177 -6.85 3.22 4.49
C PHE A 177 -7.22 1.77 4.77
N SER A 178 -6.24 0.88 4.93
CA SER A 178 -6.47 -0.53 5.25
C SER A 178 -7.19 -0.70 6.60
N LEU A 179 -6.82 0.10 7.61
CA LEU A 179 -7.51 0.09 8.89
C LEU A 179 -8.97 0.55 8.75
N LEU A 180 -9.26 1.58 7.94
CA LEU A 180 -10.61 2.04 7.68
C LEU A 180 -11.47 0.97 6.99
N VAL A 181 -10.91 0.32 5.97
CA VAL A 181 -11.56 -0.80 5.28
C VAL A 181 -11.81 -1.97 6.23
N TYR A 182 -10.85 -2.28 7.11
CA TYR A 182 -11.02 -3.30 8.13
C TYR A 182 -12.16 -2.95 9.10
N VAL A 183 -12.23 -1.71 9.57
CA VAL A 183 -13.35 -1.22 10.42
C VAL A 183 -14.68 -1.40 9.71
N PHE A 184 -14.75 -1.04 8.43
CA PHE A 184 -15.98 -1.21 7.64
C PHE A 184 -16.41 -2.68 7.57
N PHE A 185 -15.51 -3.59 7.20
CA PHE A 185 -15.86 -5.01 7.13
C PHE A 185 -16.17 -5.62 8.49
N HIS A 186 -15.44 -5.26 9.52
CA HIS A 186 -15.75 -5.71 10.88
C HIS A 186 -17.13 -5.21 11.34
N PHE A 187 -17.50 -3.96 11.02
CA PHE A 187 -18.82 -3.46 11.30
C PHE A 187 -19.92 -4.23 10.53
N VAL A 188 -19.72 -4.43 9.24
CA VAL A 188 -20.70 -5.10 8.38
C VAL A 188 -20.83 -6.59 8.73
N CYS A 189 -19.73 -7.30 8.92
CA CYS A 189 -19.73 -8.75 9.14
C CYS A 189 -20.05 -9.12 10.59
N ASP A 190 -19.43 -8.44 11.57
CA ASP A 190 -19.55 -8.83 12.98
C ASP A 190 -20.71 -8.13 13.69
N LYS A 191 -20.95 -6.84 13.39
CA LYS A 191 -22.02 -6.08 14.03
C LYS A 191 -23.38 -6.26 13.33
N LEU A 192 -23.41 -6.10 11.99
CA LEU A 192 -24.62 -6.28 11.19
C LEU A 192 -24.89 -7.75 10.85
N ARG A 193 -23.93 -8.65 11.08
CA ARG A 193 -23.98 -10.07 10.74
C ARG A 193 -24.31 -10.32 9.27
N TRP A 194 -23.86 -9.43 8.40
CA TRP A 194 -23.99 -9.63 6.95
C TRP A 194 -22.90 -10.54 6.46
N GLU A 195 -23.28 -11.71 5.95
CA GLU A 195 -22.37 -12.65 5.33
C GLU A 195 -22.48 -12.57 3.82
N PHE A 196 -21.50 -11.97 3.20
CA PHE A 196 -21.35 -12.07 1.74
C PHE A 196 -20.66 -13.40 1.41
N GLY A 197 -21.46 -14.37 0.92
CA GLY A 197 -20.96 -15.71 0.63
C GLY A 197 -19.72 -15.75 -0.27
N LEU A 198 -19.58 -14.77 -1.17
CA LEU A 198 -18.41 -14.62 -2.03
C LEU A 198 -17.13 -14.32 -1.21
N PHE A 199 -17.18 -13.33 -0.33
CA PHE A 199 -16.02 -12.94 0.50
C PHE A 199 -15.65 -14.04 1.49
N ARG A 200 -16.64 -14.70 2.09
CA ARG A 200 -16.41 -15.85 2.95
C ARG A 200 -15.71 -16.98 2.20
N LEU A 201 -16.17 -17.29 1.00
CA LEU A 201 -15.61 -18.34 0.16
C LEU A 201 -14.12 -18.12 -0.13
N PHE A 202 -13.76 -16.91 -0.60
CA PHE A 202 -12.38 -16.56 -0.89
C PHE A 202 -11.54 -16.40 0.37
N GLY A 203 -12.12 -15.92 1.47
CA GLY A 203 -11.43 -15.78 2.75
C GLY A 203 -11.07 -17.11 3.41
N THR A 204 -11.95 -18.12 3.32
CA THR A 204 -11.68 -19.46 3.91
C THR A 204 -10.57 -20.22 3.19
N ASN A 205 -10.33 -19.94 1.92
CA ASN A 205 -9.28 -20.51 1.08
C ASN A 205 -8.38 -19.43 0.45
N ALA A 206 -7.99 -18.43 1.24
CA ALA A 206 -7.25 -17.27 0.74
C ALA A 206 -5.92 -17.63 0.08
N LEU A 207 -5.18 -18.60 0.63
CA LEU A 207 -3.90 -19.04 0.07
C LEU A 207 -4.08 -19.67 -1.31
N ILE A 208 -5.05 -20.56 -1.47
CA ILE A 208 -5.36 -21.17 -2.77
C ILE A 208 -5.82 -20.12 -3.77
N SER A 209 -6.68 -19.20 -3.33
CA SER A 209 -7.14 -18.09 -4.18
C SER A 209 -5.98 -17.24 -4.65
N TYR A 210 -5.00 -16.96 -3.77
CA TYR A 210 -3.79 -16.22 -4.11
C TYR A 210 -2.89 -16.96 -5.12
N ILE A 211 -2.74 -18.27 -5.00
CA ILE A 211 -1.95 -19.06 -5.96
C ILE A 211 -2.69 -19.16 -7.30
N LEU A 212 -3.98 -19.47 -7.24
CA LEU A 212 -4.80 -19.72 -8.42
C LEU A 212 -4.96 -18.45 -9.28
N HIS A 213 -5.06 -17.25 -8.65
CA HIS A 213 -5.30 -16.02 -9.41
C HIS A 213 -4.23 -15.75 -10.47
N SER A 214 -2.96 -16.01 -10.16
CA SER A 214 -1.87 -15.80 -11.11
C SER A 214 -1.95 -16.78 -12.29
N MET A 215 -2.35 -18.03 -12.03
CA MET A 215 -2.52 -19.05 -13.07
C MET A 215 -3.69 -18.70 -13.99
N VAL A 216 -4.84 -18.36 -13.41
CA VAL A 216 -6.04 -17.99 -14.19
C VAL A 216 -5.82 -16.69 -14.95
N MET A 217 -5.16 -15.70 -14.34
CA MET A 217 -4.79 -14.46 -15.01
C MET A 217 -3.84 -14.73 -16.17
N GLY A 218 -2.84 -15.60 -16.00
CA GLY A 218 -1.91 -16.00 -17.06
C GLY A 218 -2.59 -16.71 -18.23
N ALA A 219 -3.66 -17.46 -17.95
CA ALA A 219 -4.45 -18.14 -18.98
C ALA A 219 -5.37 -17.19 -19.76
N ILE A 220 -5.96 -16.17 -19.09
CA ILE A 220 -6.94 -15.27 -19.72
C ILE A 220 -6.27 -14.09 -20.42
N LYS A 221 -5.22 -13.51 -19.80
CA LYS A 221 -4.56 -12.30 -20.29
C LYS A 221 -4.15 -12.32 -21.77
N PRO A 222 -3.61 -13.43 -22.33
CA PRO A 222 -3.24 -13.49 -23.75
C PRO A 222 -4.41 -13.27 -24.72
N PHE A 223 -5.63 -13.55 -24.28
CA PHE A 223 -6.84 -13.38 -25.10
C PHE A 223 -7.46 -11.98 -25.00
N VAL A 224 -6.93 -11.10 -24.12
CA VAL A 224 -7.45 -9.75 -23.95
C VAL A 224 -6.51 -8.73 -24.61
N PRO A 225 -6.86 -8.20 -25.80
CA PRO A 225 -6.09 -7.17 -26.47
C PRO A 225 -5.97 -5.89 -25.60
N ARG A 226 -4.89 -5.11 -25.78
CA ARG A 226 -4.68 -3.87 -25.02
C ARG A 226 -5.69 -2.78 -25.33
N ASP A 227 -6.25 -2.81 -26.54
CA ASP A 227 -7.25 -1.89 -27.07
C ASP A 227 -8.68 -2.47 -27.02
N ALA A 228 -8.87 -3.54 -26.22
CA ALA A 228 -10.17 -4.18 -26.09
C ALA A 228 -11.24 -3.22 -25.56
N PRO A 229 -12.46 -3.24 -26.10
CA PRO A 229 -13.56 -2.42 -25.60
C PRO A 229 -13.97 -2.84 -24.18
N VAL A 230 -14.55 -1.91 -23.42
CA VAL A 230 -14.89 -2.10 -21.98
C VAL A 230 -15.74 -3.34 -21.74
N TRP A 231 -16.70 -3.65 -22.60
CA TRP A 231 -17.54 -4.85 -22.46
C TRP A 231 -16.74 -6.15 -22.56
N TYR A 232 -15.69 -6.18 -23.40
CA TYR A 232 -14.82 -7.34 -23.54
C TYR A 232 -13.94 -7.53 -22.30
N VAL A 233 -13.39 -6.42 -21.78
CA VAL A 233 -12.62 -6.42 -20.51
C VAL A 233 -13.53 -6.86 -19.36
N ALA A 234 -14.76 -6.35 -19.27
CA ALA A 234 -15.73 -6.78 -18.26
C ALA A 234 -16.08 -8.26 -18.37
N GLY A 235 -16.28 -8.77 -19.59
CA GLY A 235 -16.53 -10.19 -19.85
C GLY A 235 -15.35 -11.07 -19.42
N SER A 236 -14.13 -10.68 -19.73
CA SER A 236 -12.91 -11.39 -19.30
C SER A 236 -12.73 -11.38 -17.77
N LEU A 237 -13.08 -10.28 -17.10
CA LEU A 237 -13.07 -10.17 -15.65
C LEU A 237 -14.13 -11.09 -15.01
N LEU A 238 -15.34 -11.12 -15.57
CA LEU A 238 -16.40 -12.03 -15.11
C LEU A 238 -15.98 -13.49 -15.30
N LEU A 239 -15.36 -13.84 -16.43
CA LEU A 239 -14.82 -15.17 -16.67
C LEU A 239 -13.75 -15.53 -15.63
N PHE A 240 -12.82 -14.62 -15.37
CA PHE A 240 -11.78 -14.79 -14.35
C PHE A 240 -12.40 -15.09 -12.98
N PHE A 241 -13.32 -14.26 -12.51
CA PHE A 241 -13.96 -14.48 -11.22
C PHE A 241 -14.81 -15.73 -11.18
N SER A 242 -15.45 -16.10 -12.29
CA SER A 242 -16.25 -17.33 -12.37
C SER A 242 -15.40 -18.57 -12.22
N ILE A 243 -14.25 -18.63 -12.90
CA ILE A 243 -13.31 -19.76 -12.78
C ILE A 243 -12.77 -19.84 -11.34
N MET A 244 -12.35 -18.70 -10.78
CA MET A 244 -11.85 -18.63 -9.41
C MET A 244 -12.92 -19.13 -8.43
N TRP A 245 -14.14 -18.63 -8.56
CA TRP A 245 -15.27 -18.99 -7.69
C TRP A 245 -15.62 -20.47 -7.80
N LEU A 246 -15.72 -21.02 -8.99
CA LEU A 246 -16.04 -22.45 -9.20
C LEU A 246 -15.00 -23.34 -8.55
N PHE A 247 -13.72 -23.02 -8.74
CA PHE A 247 -12.63 -23.82 -8.19
C PHE A 247 -12.60 -23.77 -6.65
N VAL A 248 -12.65 -22.56 -6.07
CA VAL A 248 -12.62 -22.39 -4.61
C VAL A 248 -13.87 -22.99 -3.96
N ARG A 249 -15.04 -22.87 -4.61
CA ARG A 249 -16.28 -23.51 -4.15
C ARG A 249 -16.22 -25.03 -4.21
N TYR A 250 -15.57 -25.60 -5.23
CA TYR A 250 -15.33 -27.03 -5.32
C TYR A 250 -14.48 -27.51 -4.15
N LEU A 251 -13.41 -26.81 -3.80
CA LEU A 251 -12.56 -27.13 -2.67
C LEU A 251 -13.32 -27.03 -1.33
N GLU A 252 -14.09 -25.96 -1.14
CA GLU A 252 -14.92 -25.79 0.07
C GLU A 252 -15.92 -26.94 0.24
N ARG A 253 -16.62 -27.33 -0.83
CA ARG A 253 -17.56 -28.47 -0.83
C ARG A 253 -16.89 -29.78 -0.45
N ASN A 254 -15.66 -30.00 -0.89
CA ASN A 254 -14.87 -31.18 -0.56
C ASN A 254 -14.09 -31.04 0.76
N LYS A 255 -14.33 -29.96 1.53
CA LYS A 255 -13.67 -29.67 2.83
C LYS A 255 -12.13 -29.61 2.70
N VAL A 256 -11.62 -29.23 1.54
CA VAL A 256 -10.19 -29.04 1.30
C VAL A 256 -9.86 -27.57 1.61
N PHE A 257 -9.10 -27.35 2.68
CA PHE A 257 -8.68 -26.03 3.11
C PHE A 257 -7.15 -26.01 3.23
N LEU A 258 -6.50 -25.18 2.43
CA LEU A 258 -5.08 -24.90 2.62
C LEU A 258 -4.95 -23.74 3.62
N ARG A 259 -4.48 -24.07 4.81
CA ARG A 259 -4.17 -23.10 5.87
C ARG A 259 -2.66 -23.05 6.07
N LEU A 260 -2.11 -21.86 6.27
CA LEU A 260 -0.72 -21.65 6.71
C LEU A 260 -0.64 -21.91 8.20
#